data_90d1480c4a8ff351663e705c52ac025a
#
_entry.id   90d1480c4a8ff351663e705c52ac025a
#
_cell.length_a   1.000
_cell.length_b   1.000
_cell.length_c   1.000
_cell.angle_alpha   90.00
_cell.angle_beta   90.00
_cell.angle_gamma   90.00
#
_symmetry.space_group_name_H-M   'P 1'
#
loop_
_entity.id
_entity.type
_entity.pdbx_description
1 polymer ?
#
loop_
_entity_poly.entity_id
_entity_poly.type
_entity_poly.pdbx_seq_one_letter_code
_entity_poly.pdbx_strand_id
1 'polypeptide(L)'
;LHLPFYSLSKIISKSTPQILESFFAVDVLQCIGFGLLFLFLTRLLIKSDKSYHYFLIVSLIIVTLISPVLWKIEFANYLPIIIANYFNRLNGSLFPIFPWLNFLLAGGIYAKYFVDARNRNKEEKFVNVSAITGFVLLIFGHLFYSGLFPKTLTSILPNPVFYLERLGYIFVLFYLCWLVDKNFDVKKSFVLDASRESLLVYWLHLIIIFGAFW
;
A
#
# COMPACT_ATOMS: atom_id res chain seq x y z
N LEU A 1 -16.27 -2.56 -5.90
CA LEU A 1 -16.20 -1.17 -6.37
C LEU A 1 -16.16 -1.04 -7.90
N HIS A 2 -16.11 -2.16 -8.63
CA HIS A 2 -16.18 -2.14 -10.09
C HIS A 2 -17.62 -2.03 -10.63
N LEU A 3 -18.63 -2.17 -9.80
CA LEU A 3 -20.04 -2.08 -10.23
C LEU A 3 -20.48 -0.71 -10.75
N PRO A 4 -20.10 0.43 -10.17
CA PRO A 4 -20.56 1.73 -10.68
C PRO A 4 -20.03 2.07 -12.07
N PHE A 5 -19.00 1.38 -12.53
CA PHE A 5 -18.33 1.65 -13.81
C PHE A 5 -18.70 0.64 -14.92
N TYR A 6 -19.52 -0.38 -14.60
CA TYR A 6 -20.04 -1.29 -15.61
C TYR A 6 -21.39 -0.77 -16.14
N SER A 7 -21.50 -0.67 -17.44
CA SER A 7 -22.83 -0.47 -18.04
C SER A 7 -23.74 -1.66 -17.67
N LEU A 8 -25.02 -1.40 -17.42
CA LEU A 8 -26.01 -2.44 -17.11
C LEU A 8 -25.98 -3.60 -18.13
N SER A 9 -25.75 -3.28 -19.41
CA SER A 9 -25.60 -4.30 -20.47
C SER A 9 -24.42 -5.23 -20.24
N LYS A 10 -23.29 -4.73 -19.74
CA LYS A 10 -22.10 -5.56 -19.41
C LYS A 10 -22.32 -6.41 -18.17
N ILE A 11 -23.12 -5.95 -17.21
CA ILE A 11 -23.49 -6.75 -16.03
C ILE A 11 -24.42 -7.91 -16.44
N ILE A 12 -25.40 -7.63 -17.28
CA ILE A 12 -26.36 -8.65 -17.76
C ILE A 12 -25.69 -9.70 -18.64
N SER A 13 -24.65 -9.33 -19.40
CA SER A 13 -23.94 -10.23 -20.29
C SER A 13 -22.90 -11.14 -19.60
N LYS A 14 -22.52 -10.83 -18.34
CA LYS A 14 -21.54 -11.63 -17.60
C LYS A 14 -22.21 -12.79 -16.86
N SER A 15 -21.51 -13.92 -16.76
CA SER A 15 -21.94 -15.02 -15.89
C SER A 15 -21.93 -14.62 -14.42
N THR A 16 -22.79 -15.21 -13.60
CA THR A 16 -22.85 -14.98 -12.15
C THR A 16 -21.48 -15.11 -11.45
N PRO A 17 -20.64 -16.14 -11.73
CA PRO A 17 -19.30 -16.23 -11.16
C PRO A 17 -18.42 -15.02 -11.50
N GLN A 18 -18.40 -14.57 -12.75
CA GLN A 18 -17.59 -13.42 -13.17
C GLN A 18 -18.03 -12.11 -12.52
N ILE A 19 -19.33 -11.96 -12.25
CA ILE A 19 -19.86 -10.80 -11.50
C ILE A 19 -19.39 -10.86 -10.06
N LEU A 20 -19.47 -12.03 -9.41
CA LEU A 20 -19.01 -12.23 -8.04
C LEU A 20 -17.51 -12.01 -7.89
N GLU A 21 -16.67 -12.52 -8.81
CA GLU A 21 -15.24 -12.25 -8.83
C GLU A 21 -14.94 -10.76 -8.91
N SER A 22 -15.59 -10.05 -9.83
CA SER A 22 -15.41 -8.61 -9.99
C SER A 22 -15.93 -7.81 -8.79
N PHE A 23 -17.02 -8.23 -8.18
CA PHE A 23 -17.64 -7.56 -7.04
C PHE A 23 -16.80 -7.71 -5.77
N PHE A 24 -16.25 -8.91 -5.54
CA PHE A 24 -15.44 -9.22 -4.37
C PHE A 24 -13.94 -9.03 -4.58
N ALA A 25 -13.53 -8.48 -5.72
CA ALA A 25 -12.13 -8.09 -5.94
C ALA A 25 -11.71 -7.03 -4.90
N VAL A 26 -10.57 -7.27 -4.25
CA VAL A 26 -10.05 -6.36 -3.25
C VAL A 26 -9.37 -5.17 -3.92
N ASP A 27 -9.88 -3.99 -3.63
CA ASP A 27 -9.34 -2.71 -4.08
C ASP A 27 -8.56 -2.03 -2.93
N VAL A 28 -7.95 -0.88 -3.22
CA VAL A 28 -7.09 -0.15 -2.28
C VAL A 28 -7.80 0.19 -0.97
N LEU A 29 -9.07 0.60 -1.02
CA LEU A 29 -9.83 0.97 0.19
C LEU A 29 -10.08 -0.22 1.11
N GLN A 30 -10.44 -1.39 0.55
CA GLN A 30 -10.62 -2.60 1.35
C GLN A 30 -9.30 -3.05 1.97
N CYS A 31 -8.20 -2.97 1.20
CA CYS A 31 -6.87 -3.30 1.70
C CYS A 31 -6.44 -2.38 2.85
N ILE A 32 -6.62 -1.05 2.70
CA ILE A 32 -6.32 -0.07 3.76
C ILE A 32 -7.22 -0.31 4.97
N GLY A 33 -8.53 -0.48 4.78
CA GLY A 33 -9.49 -0.72 5.86
C GLY A 33 -9.14 -1.95 6.67
N PHE A 34 -8.83 -3.08 6.00
CA PHE A 34 -8.37 -4.28 6.66
C PHE A 34 -7.05 -4.07 7.40
N GLY A 35 -6.08 -3.41 6.77
CA GLY A 35 -4.78 -3.15 7.38
C GLY A 35 -4.88 -2.26 8.62
N LEU A 36 -5.71 -1.21 8.59
CA LEU A 36 -5.97 -0.36 9.77
C LEU A 36 -6.66 -1.14 10.89
N LEU A 37 -7.66 -1.97 10.55
CA LEU A 37 -8.31 -2.84 11.52
C LEU A 37 -7.31 -3.82 12.14
N PHE A 38 -6.44 -4.43 11.33
CA PHE A 38 -5.38 -5.32 11.80
C PHE A 38 -4.44 -4.59 12.78
N LEU A 39 -3.96 -3.39 12.43
CA LEU A 39 -3.10 -2.58 13.30
C LEU A 39 -3.82 -2.20 14.61
N PHE A 40 -5.09 -1.82 14.53
CA PHE A 40 -5.90 -1.48 15.70
C PHE A 40 -6.08 -2.67 16.63
N LEU A 41 -6.53 -3.82 16.13
CA LEU A 41 -6.76 -5.02 16.93
C LEU A 41 -5.47 -5.53 17.57
N THR A 42 -4.37 -5.57 16.82
CA THR A 42 -3.07 -5.98 17.36
C THR A 42 -2.55 -5.02 18.42
N ARG A 43 -2.83 -3.71 18.27
CA ARG A 43 -2.50 -2.72 19.29
C ARG A 43 -3.30 -2.90 20.59
N LEU A 44 -4.55 -3.30 20.51
CA LEU A 44 -5.35 -3.62 21.69
C LEU A 44 -4.76 -4.81 22.49
N LEU A 45 -4.21 -5.79 21.77
CA LEU A 45 -3.60 -6.98 22.37
C LEU A 45 -2.19 -6.69 22.92
N ILE A 46 -1.38 -5.91 22.21
CA ILE A 46 0.01 -5.63 22.56
C ILE A 46 0.11 -4.20 23.12
N LYS A 47 -0.02 -4.08 24.44
CA LYS A 47 -0.04 -2.77 25.13
C LYS A 47 1.33 -2.07 25.17
N SER A 48 2.42 -2.83 25.22
CA SER A 48 3.79 -2.30 25.29
C SER A 48 4.22 -1.70 23.94
N ASP A 49 4.66 -0.45 23.92
CA ASP A 49 5.12 0.24 22.69
C ASP A 49 6.33 -0.45 22.07
N LYS A 50 7.25 -0.93 22.92
CA LYS A 50 8.45 -1.64 22.46
C LYS A 50 8.08 -2.96 21.80
N SER A 51 7.22 -3.76 22.46
CA SER A 51 6.78 -5.06 21.92
C SER A 51 5.94 -4.88 20.64
N TYR A 52 5.09 -3.86 20.59
CA TYR A 52 4.31 -3.55 19.41
C TYR A 52 5.20 -3.17 18.20
N HIS A 53 6.25 -2.38 18.45
CA HIS A 53 7.21 -2.02 17.41
C HIS A 53 7.94 -3.25 16.84
N TYR A 54 8.41 -4.16 17.71
CA TYR A 54 8.99 -5.41 17.24
C TYR A 54 8.00 -6.28 16.48
N PHE A 55 6.75 -6.33 16.94
CA PHE A 55 5.68 -7.02 16.23
C PHE A 55 5.48 -6.47 14.81
N LEU A 56 5.46 -5.15 14.62
CA LEU A 56 5.34 -4.55 13.29
C LEU A 56 6.51 -4.94 12.37
N ILE A 57 7.74 -4.90 12.89
CA ILE A 57 8.95 -5.29 12.12
C ILE A 57 8.88 -6.76 11.72
N VAL A 58 8.57 -7.65 12.67
CA VAL A 58 8.48 -9.09 12.41
C VAL A 58 7.36 -9.38 11.40
N SER A 59 6.19 -8.73 11.56
CA SER A 59 5.07 -8.86 10.63
C SER A 59 5.44 -8.40 9.21
N LEU A 60 6.15 -7.29 9.07
CA LEU A 60 6.62 -6.79 7.77
C LEU A 60 7.54 -7.81 7.09
N ILE A 61 8.50 -8.39 7.83
CA ILE A 61 9.40 -9.41 7.31
C ILE A 61 8.61 -10.66 6.89
N ILE A 62 7.70 -11.15 7.73
CA ILE A 62 6.87 -12.32 7.46
C ILE A 62 6.03 -12.10 6.20
N VAL A 63 5.31 -10.97 6.12
CA VAL A 63 4.45 -10.65 4.97
C VAL A 63 5.28 -10.57 3.69
N THR A 64 6.48 -9.95 3.75
CA THR A 64 7.38 -9.86 2.60
C THR A 64 7.82 -11.24 2.11
N LEU A 65 8.25 -12.11 3.01
CA LEU A 65 8.81 -13.42 2.65
C LEU A 65 7.73 -14.43 2.21
N ILE A 66 6.53 -14.37 2.83
CA ILE A 66 5.46 -15.32 2.53
C ILE A 66 4.69 -14.96 1.25
N SER A 67 4.65 -13.68 0.88
CA SER A 67 3.85 -13.19 -0.25
C SER A 67 4.12 -13.93 -1.58
N PRO A 68 5.38 -14.21 -2.00
CA PRO A 68 5.63 -14.95 -3.24
C PRO A 68 5.12 -16.39 -3.22
N VAL A 69 5.04 -16.99 -2.04
CA VAL A 69 4.49 -18.35 -1.86
C VAL A 69 2.97 -18.31 -1.97
N LEU A 70 2.32 -17.38 -1.25
CA LEU A 70 0.86 -17.23 -1.26
C LEU A 70 0.31 -16.88 -2.66
N TRP A 71 1.07 -16.18 -3.48
CA TRP A 71 0.64 -15.82 -4.83
C TRP A 71 0.61 -16.97 -5.81
N LYS A 72 1.20 -18.13 -5.46
CA LYS A 72 1.15 -19.37 -6.27
C LYS A 72 -0.02 -20.27 -5.88
N ILE A 73 -0.70 -20.01 -4.77
CA ILE A 73 -1.76 -20.83 -4.24
C ILE A 73 -3.11 -20.33 -4.74
N GLU A 74 -3.91 -21.21 -5.35
CA GLU A 74 -5.27 -20.90 -5.77
C GLU A 74 -6.26 -21.10 -4.62
N PHE A 75 -6.37 -20.03 -3.79
CA PHE A 75 -7.20 -20.07 -2.58
C PHE A 75 -8.69 -20.26 -2.85
N ALA A 76 -9.17 -19.89 -4.04
CA ALA A 76 -10.57 -20.10 -4.40
C ALA A 76 -11.00 -21.58 -4.41
N ASN A 77 -10.04 -22.51 -4.49
CA ASN A 77 -10.31 -23.96 -4.39
C ASN A 77 -10.60 -24.40 -2.95
N TYR A 78 -10.22 -23.61 -1.95
CA TYR A 78 -10.30 -23.97 -0.53
C TYR A 78 -11.16 -23.01 0.29
N LEU A 79 -11.32 -21.77 -0.17
CA LEU A 79 -11.98 -20.69 0.57
C LEU A 79 -13.03 -20.01 -0.33
N PRO A 80 -14.09 -19.44 0.28
CA PRO A 80 -15.01 -18.58 -0.45
C PRO A 80 -14.25 -17.44 -1.15
N ILE A 81 -14.69 -17.08 -2.37
CA ILE A 81 -14.02 -16.10 -3.23
C ILE A 81 -13.78 -14.74 -2.52
N ILE A 82 -14.71 -14.34 -1.65
CA ILE A 82 -14.60 -13.11 -0.84
C ILE A 82 -13.38 -13.12 0.08
N ILE A 83 -12.97 -14.28 0.59
CA ILE A 83 -11.80 -14.43 1.46
C ILE A 83 -10.54 -14.68 0.61
N ALA A 84 -10.63 -15.53 -0.42
CA ALA A 84 -9.54 -15.88 -1.32
C ALA A 84 -8.92 -14.63 -1.96
N ASN A 85 -9.74 -13.66 -2.32
CA ASN A 85 -9.36 -12.41 -2.96
C ASN A 85 -8.46 -11.50 -2.09
N TYR A 86 -8.41 -11.71 -0.78
CA TYR A 86 -7.50 -10.98 0.11
C TYR A 86 -6.07 -11.52 0.09
N PHE A 87 -5.83 -12.74 -0.39
CA PHE A 87 -4.50 -13.36 -0.34
C PHE A 87 -3.65 -13.09 -1.57
N ASN A 88 -4.24 -13.07 -2.77
CA ASN A 88 -3.49 -12.89 -4.01
C ASN A 88 -4.34 -12.26 -5.13
N ARG A 89 -3.73 -12.13 -6.32
CA ARG A 89 -4.35 -11.50 -7.49
C ARG A 89 -5.02 -12.48 -8.46
N LEU A 90 -5.01 -13.77 -8.20
CA LEU A 90 -5.46 -14.80 -9.17
C LEU A 90 -6.92 -14.60 -9.59
N ASN A 91 -7.77 -14.08 -8.71
CA ASN A 91 -9.18 -13.83 -8.95
C ASN A 91 -9.52 -12.34 -9.17
N GLY A 92 -8.59 -11.57 -9.74
CA GLY A 92 -8.85 -10.19 -10.16
C GLY A 92 -8.62 -9.11 -9.11
N SER A 93 -8.21 -9.44 -7.88
CA SER A 93 -7.87 -8.44 -6.85
C SER A 93 -6.68 -7.60 -7.27
N LEU A 94 -6.81 -6.27 -7.17
CA LEU A 94 -5.74 -5.33 -7.49
C LEU A 94 -4.80 -5.12 -6.28
N PHE A 95 -5.36 -5.09 -5.08
CA PHE A 95 -4.66 -4.80 -3.82
C PHE A 95 -4.92 -5.87 -2.75
N PRO A 96 -4.54 -7.14 -2.98
CA PRO A 96 -4.64 -8.15 -1.94
C PRO A 96 -3.76 -7.76 -0.73
N ILE A 97 -4.11 -8.25 0.47
CA ILE A 97 -3.34 -7.94 1.69
C ILE A 97 -1.86 -8.30 1.52
N PHE A 98 -1.60 -9.45 0.92
CA PHE A 98 -0.24 -9.90 0.62
C PHE A 98 0.12 -9.45 -0.81
N PRO A 99 0.98 -8.48 -0.92
CA PRO A 99 1.93 -7.89 0.03
C PRO A 99 1.62 -6.44 0.46
N TRP A 100 0.47 -5.89 0.05
CA TRP A 100 0.18 -4.45 0.20
C TRP A 100 0.11 -3.99 1.67
N LEU A 101 -0.16 -4.92 2.62
CA LEU A 101 -0.09 -4.64 4.05
C LEU A 101 1.29 -4.11 4.48
N ASN A 102 2.35 -4.45 3.75
CA ASN A 102 3.71 -3.98 4.05
C ASN A 102 3.83 -2.45 4.06
N PHE A 103 3.05 -1.74 3.24
CA PHE A 103 3.09 -0.27 3.24
C PHE A 103 2.50 0.31 4.53
N LEU A 104 1.44 -0.30 5.08
CA LEU A 104 0.88 0.14 6.36
C LEU A 104 1.81 -0.21 7.52
N LEU A 105 2.40 -1.40 7.52
CA LEU A 105 3.37 -1.82 8.54
C LEU A 105 4.60 -0.92 8.53
N ALA A 106 5.17 -0.65 7.34
CA ALA A 106 6.30 0.26 7.18
C ALA A 106 5.94 1.69 7.60
N GLY A 107 4.73 2.16 7.26
CA GLY A 107 4.21 3.46 7.71
C GLY A 107 4.12 3.56 9.22
N GLY A 108 3.62 2.53 9.91
CA GLY A 108 3.56 2.47 11.37
C GLY A 108 4.95 2.50 12.03
N ILE A 109 5.90 1.76 11.45
CA ILE A 109 7.29 1.76 11.91
C ILE A 109 7.93 3.14 11.70
N TYR A 110 7.77 3.71 10.52
CA TYR A 110 8.31 5.02 10.14
C TYR A 110 7.75 6.14 11.01
N ALA A 111 6.42 6.14 11.23
CA ALA A 111 5.75 7.15 12.04
C ALA A 111 6.30 7.20 13.48
N LYS A 112 6.58 6.04 14.08
CA LYS A 112 7.20 5.99 15.41
C LYS A 112 8.56 6.68 15.43
N TYR A 113 9.45 6.33 14.50
CA TYR A 113 10.79 6.94 14.43
C TYR A 113 10.73 8.44 14.14
N PHE A 114 9.79 8.87 13.27
CA PHE A 114 9.57 10.28 12.99
C PHE A 114 9.13 11.06 14.24
N VAL A 115 8.13 10.55 14.98
CA VAL A 115 7.66 11.17 16.22
C VAL A 115 8.77 11.22 17.27
N ASP A 116 9.53 10.13 17.43
CA ASP A 116 10.68 10.09 18.36
C ASP A 116 11.77 11.11 17.98
N ALA A 117 12.04 11.28 16.69
CA ALA A 117 13.00 12.27 16.17
C ALA A 117 12.51 13.71 16.42
N ARG A 118 11.21 13.97 16.19
CA ARG A 118 10.56 15.25 16.43
C ARG A 118 10.62 15.62 17.91
N ASN A 119 10.28 14.72 18.82
CA ASN A 119 10.34 14.92 20.26
C ASN A 119 11.76 15.23 20.77
N ARG A 120 12.79 14.78 20.03
CA ARG A 120 14.21 15.04 20.34
C ARG A 120 14.79 16.22 19.56
N ASN A 121 13.98 17.04 18.87
CA ASN A 121 14.42 18.12 18.00
C ASN A 121 15.42 17.66 16.89
N LYS A 122 15.26 16.44 16.39
CA LYS A 122 16.09 15.84 15.33
C LYS A 122 15.29 15.54 14.06
N GLU A 123 14.14 16.17 13.91
CA GLU A 123 13.22 15.96 12.79
C GLU A 123 13.90 16.17 11.44
N GLU A 124 14.58 17.31 11.25
CA GLU A 124 15.29 17.62 10.00
C GLU A 124 16.35 16.59 9.64
N LYS A 125 17.14 16.15 10.62
CA LYS A 125 18.12 15.10 10.40
C LYS A 125 17.47 13.79 9.97
N PHE A 126 16.37 13.41 10.62
CA PHE A 126 15.64 12.18 10.30
C PHE A 126 15.06 12.22 8.88
N VAL A 127 14.43 13.34 8.51
CA VAL A 127 13.82 13.52 7.19
C VAL A 127 14.88 13.52 6.09
N ASN A 128 16.03 14.18 6.30
CA ASN A 128 17.15 14.16 5.35
C ASN A 128 17.72 12.74 5.17
N VAL A 129 17.91 11.98 6.25
CA VAL A 129 18.37 10.59 6.18
C VAL A 129 17.32 9.73 5.45
N SER A 130 16.03 9.95 5.70
CA SER A 130 14.95 9.25 4.99
C SER A 130 14.98 9.53 3.50
N ALA A 131 15.22 10.78 3.08
CA ALA A 131 15.34 11.14 1.68
C ALA A 131 16.53 10.43 1.00
N ILE A 132 17.70 10.45 1.65
CA ILE A 132 18.89 9.73 1.14
C ILE A 132 18.59 8.23 1.01
N THR A 133 17.97 7.64 2.04
CA THR A 133 17.55 6.24 2.00
C THR A 133 16.58 6.00 0.84
N GLY A 134 15.62 6.91 0.64
CA GLY A 134 14.68 6.87 -0.49
C GLY A 134 15.39 6.84 -1.84
N PHE A 135 16.34 7.72 -2.08
CA PHE A 135 17.13 7.74 -3.31
C PHE A 135 17.95 6.47 -3.50
N VAL A 136 18.57 5.94 -2.45
CA VAL A 136 19.31 4.67 -2.52
C VAL A 136 18.38 3.53 -2.91
N LEU A 137 17.18 3.45 -2.32
CA LEU A 137 16.19 2.42 -2.64
C LEU A 137 15.69 2.54 -4.10
N LEU A 138 15.49 3.76 -4.61
CA LEU A 138 15.10 4.01 -6.00
C LEU A 138 16.18 3.54 -6.98
N ILE A 139 17.43 3.93 -6.73
CA ILE A 139 18.57 3.53 -7.57
C ILE A 139 18.71 2.00 -7.53
N PHE A 140 18.65 1.40 -6.34
CA PHE A 140 18.73 -0.06 -6.20
C PHE A 140 17.60 -0.77 -6.95
N GLY A 141 16.35 -0.32 -6.80
CA GLY A 141 15.20 -0.89 -7.50
C GLY A 141 15.35 -0.78 -9.01
N HIS A 142 15.75 0.39 -9.52
CA HIS A 142 16.01 0.61 -10.93
C HIS A 142 17.11 -0.31 -11.47
N LEU A 143 18.25 -0.41 -10.78
CA LEU A 143 19.34 -1.29 -11.15
C LEU A 143 18.94 -2.77 -11.11
N PHE A 144 18.12 -3.15 -10.13
CA PHE A 144 17.62 -4.53 -10.02
C PHE A 144 16.83 -4.96 -11.27
N TYR A 145 16.00 -4.09 -11.81
CA TYR A 145 15.20 -4.38 -13.00
C TYR A 145 15.87 -4.01 -14.34
N SER A 146 17.04 -3.38 -14.32
CA SER A 146 17.78 -2.98 -15.54
C SER A 146 18.43 -4.12 -16.32
N GLY A 147 18.35 -5.36 -15.80
CA GLY A 147 18.97 -6.54 -16.42
C GLY A 147 20.32 -6.94 -15.85
N LEU A 148 20.81 -6.24 -14.81
CA LEU A 148 22.04 -6.60 -14.10
C LEU A 148 21.88 -7.87 -13.25
N PHE A 149 20.64 -8.19 -12.84
CA PHE A 149 20.35 -9.36 -12.02
C PHE A 149 19.73 -10.49 -12.83
N PRO A 150 19.92 -11.76 -12.41
CA PRO A 150 19.35 -12.92 -13.11
C PRO A 150 17.83 -12.83 -13.20
N LYS A 151 17.26 -13.22 -14.35
CA LYS A 151 15.81 -13.23 -14.59
C LYS A 151 15.05 -14.08 -13.56
N THR A 152 15.68 -15.12 -13.04
CA THR A 152 15.10 -15.97 -11.96
C THR A 152 14.75 -15.19 -10.70
N LEU A 153 15.51 -14.15 -10.36
CA LEU A 153 15.25 -13.29 -9.22
C LEU A 153 14.26 -12.17 -9.55
N THR A 154 14.40 -11.56 -10.72
CA THR A 154 13.55 -10.42 -11.11
C THR A 154 12.13 -10.84 -11.49
N SER A 155 11.91 -12.12 -11.87
CA SER A 155 10.59 -12.67 -12.22
C SER A 155 9.78 -13.18 -11.03
N ILE A 156 10.31 -13.15 -9.82
CA ILE A 156 9.56 -13.52 -8.61
C ILE A 156 8.37 -12.55 -8.44
N LEU A 157 7.18 -13.07 -8.26
CA LEU A 157 5.97 -12.28 -8.04
C LEU A 157 5.27 -12.71 -6.73
N PRO A 158 4.92 -11.75 -5.89
CA PRO A 158 5.34 -10.34 -5.86
C PRO A 158 6.80 -10.20 -5.42
N ASN A 159 7.56 -9.36 -6.11
CA ASN A 159 8.99 -9.20 -5.81
C ASN A 159 9.19 -8.26 -4.61
N PRO A 160 9.99 -8.66 -3.58
CA PRO A 160 10.32 -7.79 -2.45
C PRO A 160 10.97 -6.46 -2.86
N VAL A 161 11.81 -6.45 -3.89
CA VAL A 161 12.48 -5.24 -4.38
C VAL A 161 11.49 -4.21 -4.92
N PHE A 162 10.35 -4.65 -5.46
CA PHE A 162 9.27 -3.76 -5.87
C PHE A 162 8.76 -2.89 -4.71
N TYR A 163 8.66 -3.44 -3.48
CA TYR A 163 8.23 -2.65 -2.30
C TYR A 163 9.31 -1.68 -1.86
N LEU A 164 10.56 -2.10 -1.87
CA LEU A 164 11.68 -1.25 -1.50
C LEU A 164 11.76 -0.04 -2.43
N GLU A 165 11.61 -0.24 -3.73
CA GLU A 165 11.54 0.86 -4.70
C GLU A 165 10.36 1.80 -4.40
N ARG A 166 9.16 1.27 -4.16
CA ARG A 166 7.96 2.07 -3.84
C ARG A 166 8.10 2.82 -2.51
N LEU A 167 8.70 2.21 -1.49
CA LEU A 167 9.06 2.92 -0.26
C LEU A 167 10.06 4.04 -0.52
N GLY A 168 10.99 3.86 -1.46
CA GLY A 168 11.89 4.91 -1.90
C GLY A 168 11.14 6.13 -2.42
N TYR A 169 10.14 5.94 -3.31
CA TYR A 169 9.28 7.05 -3.77
C TYR A 169 8.55 7.73 -2.62
N ILE A 170 8.00 6.96 -1.67
CA ILE A 170 7.28 7.51 -0.51
C ILE A 170 8.21 8.37 0.35
N PHE A 171 9.43 7.93 0.62
CA PHE A 171 10.39 8.68 1.43
C PHE A 171 10.83 9.99 0.76
N VAL A 172 11.07 9.97 -0.55
CA VAL A 172 11.39 11.18 -1.32
C VAL A 172 10.20 12.13 -1.34
N LEU A 173 8.98 11.62 -1.58
CA LEU A 173 7.77 12.44 -1.57
C LEU A 173 7.51 13.05 -0.19
N PHE A 174 7.69 12.27 0.89
CA PHE A 174 7.58 12.78 2.25
C PHE A 174 8.56 13.92 2.52
N TYR A 175 9.81 13.79 2.07
CA TYR A 175 10.81 14.84 2.16
C TYR A 175 10.38 16.13 1.42
N LEU A 176 9.87 15.98 0.20
CA LEU A 176 9.38 17.13 -0.58
C LEU A 176 8.20 17.82 0.12
N CYS A 177 7.23 17.06 0.64
CA CYS A 177 6.12 17.61 1.41
C CYS A 177 6.61 18.33 2.67
N TRP A 178 7.58 17.77 3.38
CA TRP A 178 8.19 18.39 4.56
C TRP A 178 8.92 19.69 4.22
N LEU A 179 9.64 19.74 3.08
CA LEU A 179 10.27 20.97 2.60
C LEU A 179 9.24 22.07 2.29
N VAL A 180 8.12 21.69 1.67
CA VAL A 180 7.04 22.64 1.38
C VAL A 180 6.44 23.18 2.69
N ASP A 181 6.14 22.32 3.66
CA ASP A 181 5.59 22.73 4.95
C ASP A 181 6.56 23.62 5.73
N LYS A 182 7.88 23.34 5.65
CA LYS A 182 8.92 24.13 6.32
C LYS A 182 9.11 25.54 5.72
N ASN A 183 8.97 25.69 4.40
CA ASN A 183 9.33 26.93 3.68
C ASN A 183 8.12 27.79 3.32
N PHE A 184 6.92 27.25 3.32
CA PHE A 184 5.69 27.93 2.92
C PHE A 184 4.64 27.84 4.03
N ASP A 185 3.93 28.95 4.28
CA ASP A 185 2.75 28.91 5.16
C ASP A 185 1.53 28.31 4.45
N VAL A 186 1.42 26.98 4.54
CA VAL A 186 0.39 26.21 3.83
C VAL A 186 -0.98 26.23 4.52
N LYS A 187 -1.13 27.00 5.64
CA LYS A 187 -2.32 26.98 6.51
C LYS A 187 -3.66 27.25 5.81
N LYS A 188 -3.64 27.87 4.63
CA LYS A 188 -4.83 28.11 3.80
C LYS A 188 -4.51 27.79 2.35
N SER A 189 -4.56 26.52 1.96
CA SER A 189 -4.37 26.13 0.58
C SER A 189 -5.43 25.13 0.15
N PHE A 190 -5.83 25.20 -1.11
CA PHE A 190 -6.70 24.21 -1.74
C PHE A 190 -6.17 22.79 -1.58
N VAL A 191 -4.84 22.61 -1.60
CA VAL A 191 -4.19 21.29 -1.41
C VAL A 191 -4.47 20.73 -0.02
N LEU A 192 -4.45 21.58 1.02
CA LEU A 192 -4.74 21.17 2.39
C LEU A 192 -6.22 20.79 2.56
N ASP A 193 -7.12 21.56 1.95
CA ASP A 193 -8.55 21.27 1.98
C ASP A 193 -8.85 19.97 1.22
N ALA A 194 -8.26 19.77 0.04
CA ALA A 194 -8.35 18.53 -0.72
C ALA A 194 -7.78 17.33 0.06
N SER A 195 -6.73 17.51 0.84
CA SER A 195 -6.15 16.43 1.66
C SER A 195 -7.07 15.99 2.81
N ARG A 196 -7.86 16.92 3.36
CA ARG A 196 -8.87 16.60 4.39
C ARG A 196 -10.02 15.80 3.80
N GLU A 197 -10.37 16.07 2.54
CA GLU A 197 -11.41 15.39 1.78
C GLU A 197 -10.84 14.27 0.89
N SER A 198 -9.80 13.57 1.37
CA SER A 198 -9.06 12.57 0.59
C SER A 198 -9.95 11.48 -0.01
N LEU A 199 -11.02 11.08 0.68
CA LEU A 199 -12.00 10.11 0.17
C LEU A 199 -12.80 10.67 -1.01
N LEU A 200 -13.21 11.94 -0.94
CA LEU A 200 -13.92 12.63 -2.04
C LEU A 200 -13.00 12.75 -3.26
N VAL A 201 -11.75 13.16 -3.05
CA VAL A 201 -10.73 13.24 -4.12
C VAL A 201 -10.50 11.87 -4.77
N TYR A 202 -10.43 10.81 -3.96
CA TYR A 202 -10.32 9.43 -4.46
C TYR A 202 -11.54 9.05 -5.32
N TRP A 203 -12.76 9.35 -4.88
CA TRP A 203 -13.95 9.07 -5.67
C TRP A 203 -14.01 9.89 -6.97
N LEU A 204 -13.66 11.17 -6.90
CA LEU A 204 -13.65 12.04 -8.09
C LEU A 204 -12.67 11.55 -9.14
N HIS A 205 -11.44 11.17 -8.75
CA HIS A 205 -10.47 10.68 -9.71
C HIS A 205 -10.90 9.34 -10.34
N LEU A 206 -11.56 8.45 -9.59
CA LEU A 206 -12.10 7.22 -10.15
C LEU A 206 -13.22 7.52 -11.17
N ILE A 207 -14.10 8.47 -10.88
CA ILE A 207 -15.15 8.90 -11.81
C ILE A 207 -14.55 9.49 -13.08
N ILE A 208 -13.49 10.31 -12.96
CA ILE A 208 -12.81 10.91 -14.11
C ILE A 208 -12.13 9.84 -14.96
N ILE A 209 -11.39 8.91 -14.33
CA ILE A 209 -10.62 7.89 -15.06
C ILE A 209 -11.52 6.83 -15.68
N PHE A 210 -12.56 6.39 -14.95
CA PHE A 210 -13.36 5.22 -15.35
C PHE A 210 -14.82 5.54 -15.69
N GLY A 211 -15.35 6.69 -15.33
CA GLY A 211 -16.78 6.98 -15.42
C GLY A 211 -17.20 8.06 -16.41
N ALA A 212 -16.33 9.02 -16.73
CA ALA A 212 -16.73 10.19 -17.52
C ALA A 212 -16.43 10.06 -19.02
N PHE A 213 -15.63 9.11 -19.44
CA PHE A 213 -15.10 9.05 -20.81
C PHE A 213 -15.23 7.68 -21.50
N TRP A 214 -16.01 6.74 -20.96
CA TRP A 214 -16.23 5.41 -21.56
C TRP A 214 -17.70 5.03 -21.69
#